data_97350b69e853fbc7e1aafd29fa0ad991
#
_entry.id   97350b69e853fbc7e1aafd29fa0ad991
#
_cell.length_a   1.000
_cell.length_b   1.000
_cell.length_c   1.000
_cell.angle_alpha   90.00
_cell.angle_beta   90.00
_cell.angle_gamma   90.00
#
_symmetry.space_group_name_H-M   'P 1'
#
loop_
_entity.id
_entity.type
_entity.pdbx_description
1 polymer ?
#
loop_
_entity_poly.entity_id
_entity_poly.type
_entity_poly.pdbx_seq_one_letter_code
_entity_poly.pdbx_strand_id
1 'polypeptide(L)'
;QNKRRETLIKNQDKAILSKKLVTLKKDVPVKNKITEFILKEIDKEKLYNFLREMEFNRLLSSVISKYGDLELKKENKTINKSNFEKINKQNYFLIESENDIKKWLSKAEEKGELCIDTETTSLDAHQANLVGISISTELGRAGYIPIGHTKGKNIDEIKVLKILKPILEDPSIKIIGQNIKFDFIILYQRGISMNSMEDTMLMSYVLDAGKNRHNLDVLSEIHLNHKTISFKDLVGSGKKQINFSEVDINLAKEYAAEDVDITFRLYKIFLNSLKKEKLLNIYEIFEKPLIRILALMEIHGIKLDIKFLKSLSIKFEKKIKILEEKIFRLAKKEFKIGSTKQL
;
A
#
# COMPACT_ATOMS: atom_id res chain seq x y z
N GLN A 1 14.87 50.59 -29.17
CA GLN A 1 15.03 51.49 -27.99
C GLN A 1 13.81 52.41 -27.82
N ASN A 2 13.12 52.86 -28.89
CA ASN A 2 11.97 53.75 -28.78
C ASN A 2 10.77 53.15 -28.05
N LYS A 3 10.41 51.92 -28.31
CA LYS A 3 9.23 51.28 -27.69
C LYS A 3 9.30 51.15 -26.17
N ARG A 4 10.49 50.95 -25.61
CA ARG A 4 10.70 50.93 -24.14
C ARG A 4 10.54 52.34 -23.55
N ARG A 5 11.10 53.35 -24.23
CA ARG A 5 10.99 54.73 -23.80
C ARG A 5 9.53 55.21 -23.78
N GLU A 6 8.79 54.94 -24.83
CA GLU A 6 7.35 55.28 -24.93
C GLU A 6 6.53 54.58 -23.84
N THR A 7 6.81 53.30 -23.58
CA THR A 7 6.14 52.55 -22.51
C THR A 7 6.41 53.15 -21.13
N LEU A 8 7.65 53.54 -20.86
CA LEU A 8 8.02 54.21 -19.59
C LEU A 8 7.33 55.53 -19.41
N ILE A 9 7.33 56.38 -20.46
CA ILE A 9 6.65 57.67 -20.42
C ILE A 9 5.15 57.52 -20.19
N LYS A 10 4.50 56.62 -20.94
CA LYS A 10 3.06 56.34 -20.82
C LYS A 10 2.63 55.76 -19.46
N ASN A 11 3.53 55.07 -18.75
CA ASN A 11 3.23 54.39 -17.49
C ASN A 11 4.03 54.99 -16.30
N GLN A 12 4.45 56.27 -16.38
CA GLN A 12 5.22 56.91 -15.34
C GLN A 12 4.53 56.87 -13.97
N ASP A 13 3.24 57.17 -13.91
CA ASP A 13 2.47 57.16 -12.66
C ASP A 13 2.37 55.76 -12.08
N LYS A 14 2.20 54.75 -12.94
CA LYS A 14 2.18 53.35 -12.50
C LYS A 14 3.55 52.93 -11.96
N ALA A 15 4.64 53.39 -12.53
CA ALA A 15 5.98 53.10 -12.04
C ALA A 15 6.23 53.74 -10.66
N ILE A 16 5.78 55.00 -10.47
CA ILE A 16 5.86 55.70 -9.18
C ILE A 16 5.01 54.97 -8.12
N LEU A 17 3.77 54.61 -8.48
CA LEU A 17 2.90 53.83 -7.59
C LEU A 17 3.50 52.47 -7.23
N SER A 18 4.01 51.75 -8.21
CA SER A 18 4.69 50.45 -7.98
C SER A 18 5.89 50.62 -7.05
N LYS A 19 6.72 51.66 -7.26
CA LYS A 19 7.83 51.96 -6.36
C LYS A 19 7.35 52.22 -4.93
N LYS A 20 6.27 52.95 -4.76
CA LYS A 20 5.68 53.24 -3.44
C LYS A 20 5.15 51.95 -2.78
N LEU A 21 4.50 51.06 -3.54
CA LEU A 21 3.94 49.84 -3.04
C LEU A 21 5.02 48.79 -2.66
N VAL A 22 6.11 48.71 -3.42
CA VAL A 22 7.20 47.74 -3.12
C VAL A 22 8.21 48.29 -2.11
N THR A 23 8.15 49.58 -1.78
CA THR A 23 9.06 50.18 -0.78
C THR A 23 8.62 49.76 0.62
N LEU A 24 9.48 49.01 1.29
CA LEU A 24 9.19 48.53 2.64
C LEU A 24 9.06 49.70 3.62
N LYS A 25 8.06 49.64 4.47
CA LYS A 25 7.86 50.58 5.56
C LYS A 25 9.01 50.44 6.57
N LYS A 26 9.76 51.49 6.84
CA LYS A 26 10.95 51.48 7.70
C LYS A 26 10.66 51.89 9.16
N ASP A 27 9.50 52.45 9.40
CA ASP A 27 9.03 53.00 10.67
C ASP A 27 7.97 52.10 11.37
N VAL A 28 7.98 50.81 11.06
CA VAL A 28 7.11 49.84 11.74
C VAL A 28 7.58 49.73 13.20
N PRO A 29 6.69 49.91 14.18
CA PRO A 29 7.07 49.77 15.58
C PRO A 29 7.36 48.28 15.88
N VAL A 30 8.64 47.98 16.01
CA VAL A 30 9.09 46.60 16.41
C VAL A 30 9.41 46.67 17.90
N LYS A 31 8.74 45.79 18.68
CA LYS A 31 8.94 45.74 20.14
C LYS A 31 10.29 45.14 20.53
N ASN A 32 10.87 44.33 19.65
CA ASN A 32 12.09 43.57 19.90
C ASN A 32 13.34 44.37 19.48
N LYS A 33 14.40 44.28 20.27
CA LYS A 33 15.71 44.85 19.92
C LYS A 33 16.42 43.92 18.92
N ILE A 34 17.28 44.48 18.05
CA ILE A 34 18.06 43.67 17.07
C ILE A 34 18.85 42.55 17.74
N THR A 35 19.34 42.81 18.95
CA THR A 35 20.06 41.81 19.77
C THR A 35 19.22 40.61 20.20
N GLU A 36 17.91 40.67 20.07
CA GLU A 36 17.00 39.56 20.39
C GLU A 36 16.80 38.62 19.20
N PHE A 37 17.19 39.05 17.99
CA PHE A 37 17.14 38.24 16.76
C PHE A 37 18.41 37.42 16.56
N ILE A 38 18.91 36.83 17.65
CA ILE A 38 20.02 35.88 17.61
C ILE A 38 19.47 34.50 17.38
N LEU A 39 20.08 33.74 16.44
CA LEU A 39 19.75 32.33 16.24
C LEU A 39 20.06 31.56 17.53
N LYS A 40 19.04 31.11 18.23
CA LYS A 40 19.18 30.30 19.44
C LYS A 40 19.41 28.84 19.07
N GLU A 41 20.06 28.11 19.94
CA GLU A 41 20.14 26.66 19.80
C GLU A 41 18.73 26.06 19.78
N ILE A 42 18.57 25.05 18.94
CA ILE A 42 17.28 24.39 18.78
C ILE A 42 16.97 23.59 20.03
N ASP A 43 15.84 23.90 20.67
CA ASP A 43 15.25 23.05 21.69
C ASP A 43 14.71 21.77 20.99
N LYS A 44 15.57 20.75 20.96
CA LYS A 44 15.28 19.48 20.25
C LYS A 44 14.05 18.81 20.82
N GLU A 45 13.87 18.84 22.14
CA GLU A 45 12.75 18.18 22.81
C GLU A 45 11.43 18.81 22.41
N LYS A 46 11.31 20.14 22.47
CA LYS A 46 10.11 20.86 22.02
C LYS A 46 9.82 20.66 20.55
N LEU A 47 10.86 20.69 19.70
CA LEU A 47 10.71 20.48 18.27
C LEU A 47 10.20 19.06 17.97
N TYR A 48 10.76 18.04 18.61
CA TYR A 48 10.34 16.66 18.39
C TYR A 48 8.93 16.39 18.89
N ASN A 49 8.58 16.93 20.07
CA ASN A 49 7.24 16.81 20.63
C ASN A 49 6.21 17.51 19.73
N PHE A 50 6.51 18.72 19.25
CA PHE A 50 5.66 19.41 18.27
C PHE A 50 5.47 18.61 16.98
N LEU A 51 6.56 18.09 16.39
CA LEU A 51 6.46 17.31 15.15
C LEU A 51 5.70 15.99 15.35
N ARG A 52 5.79 15.38 16.53
CA ARG A 52 5.00 14.19 16.88
C ARG A 52 3.51 14.52 17.10
N GLU A 53 3.22 15.60 17.83
CA GLU A 53 1.86 16.06 18.08
C GLU A 53 1.13 16.41 16.77
N MET A 54 1.84 17.06 15.85
CA MET A 54 1.31 17.41 14.53
C MET A 54 1.40 16.26 13.52
N GLU A 55 1.87 15.10 13.92
CA GLU A 55 2.04 13.91 13.06
C GLU A 55 2.90 14.17 11.79
N PHE A 56 3.84 15.09 11.85
CA PHE A 56 4.77 15.42 10.76
C PHE A 56 5.92 14.42 10.64
N ASN A 57 5.60 13.15 10.43
CA ASN A 57 6.54 12.02 10.49
C ASN A 57 7.74 12.18 9.55
N ARG A 58 7.53 12.70 8.33
CA ARG A 58 8.62 12.94 7.36
C ARG A 58 9.59 14.02 7.84
N LEU A 59 9.07 15.10 8.40
CA LEU A 59 9.90 16.17 8.98
C LEU A 59 10.62 15.69 10.23
N LEU A 60 9.95 14.94 11.08
CA LEU A 60 10.55 14.33 12.28
C LEU A 60 11.74 13.45 11.90
N SER A 61 11.59 12.53 10.95
CA SER A 61 12.68 11.68 10.47
C SER A 61 13.86 12.50 9.91
N SER A 62 13.57 13.56 9.16
CA SER A 62 14.60 14.47 8.62
C SER A 62 15.34 15.22 9.72
N VAL A 63 14.62 15.67 10.75
CA VAL A 63 15.19 16.40 11.90
C VAL A 63 16.02 15.46 12.79
N ILE A 64 15.56 14.23 13.03
CA ILE A 64 16.31 13.19 13.75
C ILE A 64 17.62 12.87 13.00
N SER A 65 17.56 12.71 11.68
CA SER A 65 18.76 12.48 10.87
C SER A 65 19.78 13.62 10.96
N LYS A 66 19.31 14.87 11.12
CA LYS A 66 20.17 16.06 11.14
C LYS A 66 20.73 16.38 12.53
N TYR A 67 19.96 16.17 13.59
CA TYR A 67 20.29 16.62 14.95
C TYR A 67 20.48 15.48 15.96
N GLY A 68 20.39 14.23 15.50
CA GLY A 68 20.46 13.02 16.32
C GLY A 68 19.13 12.67 16.98
N ASP A 69 18.98 11.43 17.39
CA ASP A 69 17.83 11.02 18.19
C ASP A 69 18.00 11.53 19.63
N LEU A 70 16.92 11.99 20.24
CA LEU A 70 16.92 12.16 21.67
C LEU A 70 16.75 10.75 22.28
N GLU A 71 17.62 10.35 23.19
CA GLU A 71 17.35 9.26 24.13
C GLU A 71 16.20 9.68 25.09
N LEU A 72 15.08 10.05 24.53
CA LEU A 72 13.87 10.21 25.32
C LEU A 72 13.51 8.80 25.79
N LYS A 73 13.52 8.62 27.13
CA LYS A 73 12.80 7.52 27.76
C LYS A 73 11.51 7.36 26.96
N LYS A 74 11.38 6.23 26.29
CA LYS A 74 10.17 5.85 25.58
C LYS A 74 9.02 6.00 26.57
N GLU A 75 8.43 7.19 26.64
CA GLU A 75 7.07 7.28 27.14
C GLU A 75 6.25 6.46 26.14
N ASN A 76 6.14 5.20 26.52
CA ASN A 76 5.15 4.32 25.96
C ASN A 76 3.80 5.04 26.14
N LYS A 77 3.38 5.86 25.16
CA LYS A 77 1.97 5.91 24.87
C LYS A 77 1.64 4.44 24.63
N THR A 78 1.04 3.86 25.61
CA THR A 78 0.47 2.54 25.59
C THR A 78 -0.62 2.51 24.52
N ILE A 79 -0.19 2.41 23.26
CA ILE A 79 -0.89 1.54 22.33
C ILE A 79 -0.86 0.24 23.11
N ASN A 80 -2.00 -0.23 23.57
CA ASN A 80 -2.14 -1.45 24.33
C ASN A 80 -1.16 -2.43 23.73
N LYS A 81 -0.06 -2.76 24.48
CA LYS A 81 0.84 -3.84 24.07
C LYS A 81 -0.11 -4.99 23.90
N SER A 82 -0.37 -5.35 22.65
CA SER A 82 -1.14 -6.54 22.37
C SER A 82 -0.43 -7.65 23.16
N ASN A 83 -1.11 -8.26 24.12
CA ASN A 83 -0.60 -9.39 24.92
C ASN A 83 -0.44 -10.63 24.03
N PHE A 84 -0.15 -10.44 22.74
CA PHE A 84 0.11 -11.54 21.84
C PHE A 84 1.52 -12.06 22.07
N GLU A 85 1.63 -13.36 22.20
CA GLU A 85 2.90 -14.06 22.23
C GLU A 85 3.76 -13.66 21.03
N LYS A 86 5.08 -13.64 21.22
CA LYS A 86 6.03 -13.40 20.13
C LYS A 86 5.76 -14.37 18.99
N ILE A 87 5.88 -13.88 17.76
CA ILE A 87 5.74 -14.71 16.58
C ILE A 87 6.77 -15.83 16.61
N ASN A 88 6.30 -17.08 16.61
CA ASN A 88 7.14 -18.27 16.66
C ASN A 88 6.96 -19.10 15.39
N LYS A 89 7.96 -19.04 14.51
CA LYS A 89 7.96 -19.75 13.21
C LYS A 89 7.96 -21.27 13.32
N GLN A 90 8.22 -21.84 14.49
CA GLN A 90 8.13 -23.28 14.72
C GLN A 90 6.70 -23.84 14.56
N ASN A 91 5.70 -22.97 14.61
CA ASN A 91 4.29 -23.32 14.43
C ASN A 91 3.79 -23.05 13.00
N TYR A 92 4.69 -22.92 12.03
CA TYR A 92 4.36 -22.78 10.61
C TYR A 92 4.58 -24.11 9.88
N PHE A 93 3.51 -24.62 9.31
CA PHE A 93 3.45 -25.99 8.78
C PHE A 93 3.32 -26.01 7.26
N LEU A 94 4.01 -26.94 6.61
CA LEU A 94 3.71 -27.29 5.24
C LEU A 94 2.55 -28.29 5.22
N ILE A 95 1.51 -27.98 4.48
CA ILE A 95 0.33 -28.86 4.32
C ILE A 95 0.51 -29.64 3.02
N GLU A 96 0.78 -30.94 3.14
CA GLU A 96 1.20 -31.75 2.00
C GLU A 96 0.15 -32.79 1.57
N SER A 97 -1.01 -32.83 2.25
CA SER A 97 -2.05 -33.79 1.92
C SER A 97 -3.47 -33.20 2.03
N GLU A 98 -4.40 -33.73 1.24
CA GLU A 98 -5.82 -33.41 1.31
C GLU A 98 -6.42 -33.62 2.71
N ASN A 99 -5.97 -34.66 3.42
CA ASN A 99 -6.43 -34.95 4.77
C ASN A 99 -5.96 -33.89 5.77
N ASP A 100 -4.77 -33.33 5.60
CA ASP A 100 -4.29 -32.26 6.47
C ASP A 100 -5.05 -30.96 6.19
N ILE A 101 -5.36 -30.64 4.93
CA ILE A 101 -6.25 -29.52 4.61
C ILE A 101 -7.58 -29.66 5.37
N LYS A 102 -8.22 -30.83 5.30
CA LYS A 102 -9.50 -31.10 5.99
C LYS A 102 -9.40 -30.91 7.51
N LYS A 103 -8.28 -31.31 8.14
CA LYS A 103 -8.05 -31.08 9.58
C LYS A 103 -7.95 -29.58 9.93
N TRP A 104 -7.34 -28.76 9.07
CA TRP A 104 -7.30 -27.32 9.26
C TRP A 104 -8.69 -26.73 9.10
N LEU A 105 -9.46 -27.16 8.11
CA LEU A 105 -10.79 -26.63 7.82
C LEU A 105 -11.83 -27.01 8.88
N SER A 106 -11.76 -28.23 9.47
CA SER A 106 -12.65 -28.59 10.58
C SER A 106 -12.48 -27.65 11.79
N LYS A 107 -11.28 -27.11 12.02
CA LYS A 107 -11.08 -26.07 13.02
C LYS A 107 -11.67 -24.72 12.62
N ALA A 108 -11.67 -24.39 11.32
CA ALA A 108 -12.33 -23.19 10.82
C ALA A 108 -13.85 -23.27 11.01
N GLU A 109 -14.44 -24.42 10.76
CA GLU A 109 -15.87 -24.67 11.03
C GLU A 109 -16.20 -24.53 12.53
N GLU A 110 -15.39 -25.12 13.40
CA GLU A 110 -15.57 -25.04 14.84
C GLU A 110 -15.49 -23.60 15.35
N LYS A 111 -14.54 -22.81 14.83
CA LYS A 111 -14.28 -21.42 15.29
C LYS A 111 -15.09 -20.36 14.56
N GLY A 112 -15.66 -20.68 13.41
CA GLY A 112 -16.35 -19.72 12.53
C GLY A 112 -15.42 -18.66 11.91
N GLU A 113 -14.10 -18.92 11.87
CA GLU A 113 -13.09 -17.98 11.35
C GLU A 113 -11.97 -18.72 10.60
N LEU A 114 -11.59 -18.20 9.43
CA LEU A 114 -10.47 -18.67 8.65
C LEU A 114 -9.70 -17.46 8.11
N CYS A 115 -8.43 -17.32 8.46
CA CYS A 115 -7.54 -16.37 7.79
C CYS A 115 -6.91 -17.05 6.58
N ILE A 116 -6.88 -16.36 5.43
CA ILE A 116 -6.38 -16.87 4.14
C ILE A 116 -5.56 -15.82 3.43
N ASP A 117 -4.57 -16.25 2.68
CA ASP A 117 -3.81 -15.45 1.74
C ASP A 117 -3.38 -16.31 0.55
N THR A 118 -3.28 -15.73 -0.65
CA THR A 118 -2.96 -16.45 -1.89
C THR A 118 -1.63 -15.95 -2.47
N GLU A 119 -0.73 -16.89 -2.74
CA GLU A 119 0.52 -16.64 -3.44
C GLU A 119 0.36 -16.91 -4.93
N THR A 120 0.83 -15.98 -5.76
CA THR A 120 0.57 -16.00 -7.19
C THR A 120 1.79 -15.64 -8.03
N THR A 121 1.72 -15.91 -9.34
CA THR A 121 2.80 -15.59 -10.28
C THR A 121 2.85 -14.12 -10.68
N SER A 122 1.81 -13.32 -10.39
CA SER A 122 1.69 -11.93 -10.82
C SER A 122 0.80 -11.12 -9.88
N LEU A 123 1.05 -9.82 -9.79
CA LEU A 123 0.16 -8.86 -9.12
C LEU A 123 -1.10 -8.52 -9.94
N ASP A 124 -1.13 -8.90 -11.23
CA ASP A 124 -2.34 -8.80 -12.05
C ASP A 124 -3.20 -10.04 -11.81
N ALA A 125 -4.23 -9.89 -10.97
CA ALA A 125 -5.12 -10.97 -10.59
C ALA A 125 -5.82 -11.67 -11.78
N HIS A 126 -5.96 -10.97 -12.93
CA HIS A 126 -6.60 -11.56 -14.12
C HIS A 126 -5.69 -12.52 -14.89
N GLN A 127 -4.37 -12.38 -14.75
CA GLN A 127 -3.37 -13.20 -15.44
C GLN A 127 -2.58 -14.10 -14.50
N ALA A 128 -2.79 -13.95 -13.20
CA ALA A 128 -2.03 -14.65 -12.19
C ALA A 128 -2.43 -16.12 -12.08
N ASN A 129 -1.41 -16.99 -12.09
CA ASN A 129 -1.59 -18.39 -11.70
C ASN A 129 -1.40 -18.53 -10.19
N LEU A 130 -2.17 -19.40 -9.58
CA LEU A 130 -2.07 -19.72 -8.16
C LEU A 130 -0.82 -20.56 -7.91
N VAL A 131 0.01 -20.14 -6.96
CA VAL A 131 1.24 -20.85 -6.57
C VAL A 131 1.06 -21.55 -5.23
N GLY A 132 0.32 -20.95 -4.31
CA GLY A 132 0.01 -21.55 -3.03
C GLY A 132 -1.07 -20.80 -2.28
N ILE A 133 -1.55 -21.38 -1.20
CA ILE A 133 -2.54 -20.80 -0.29
C ILE A 133 -2.04 -20.99 1.14
N SER A 134 -1.98 -19.91 1.90
CA SER A 134 -1.74 -19.99 3.33
C SER A 134 -3.04 -19.83 4.12
N ILE A 135 -3.13 -20.54 5.24
CA ILE A 135 -4.32 -20.55 6.10
C ILE A 135 -3.94 -20.53 7.57
N SER A 136 -4.78 -19.85 8.37
CA SER A 136 -4.70 -19.87 9.82
C SER A 136 -6.10 -19.90 10.43
N THR A 137 -6.25 -20.65 11.52
CA THR A 137 -7.49 -20.73 12.32
C THR A 137 -7.26 -20.33 13.78
N GLU A 138 -6.02 -20.06 14.14
CA GLU A 138 -5.62 -19.67 15.50
C GLU A 138 -4.34 -18.82 15.47
N LEU A 139 -4.21 -17.93 16.43
CA LEU A 139 -3.06 -17.05 16.53
C LEU A 139 -1.78 -17.85 16.78
N GLY A 140 -0.73 -17.48 16.09
CA GLY A 140 0.59 -18.12 16.25
C GLY A 140 0.71 -19.47 15.55
N ARG A 141 -0.29 -19.88 14.76
CA ARG A 141 -0.26 -21.16 14.02
C ARG A 141 -0.81 -20.95 12.61
N ALA A 142 -0.01 -21.30 11.62
CA ALA A 142 -0.35 -21.12 10.21
C ALA A 142 0.14 -22.29 9.36
N GLY A 143 -0.49 -22.51 8.22
CA GLY A 143 -0.12 -23.56 7.28
C GLY A 143 -0.08 -23.03 5.86
N TYR A 144 0.82 -23.59 5.05
CA TYR A 144 0.98 -23.29 3.63
C TYR A 144 0.69 -24.51 2.78
N ILE A 145 -0.13 -24.36 1.75
CA ILE A 145 -0.53 -25.38 0.79
C ILE A 145 0.16 -25.08 -0.54
N PRO A 146 1.19 -25.81 -0.94
CA PRO A 146 1.88 -25.64 -2.22
C PRO A 146 1.03 -26.19 -3.36
N ILE A 147 0.84 -25.39 -4.44
CA ILE A 147 -0.04 -25.74 -5.57
C ILE A 147 0.72 -25.65 -6.90
N GLY A 148 1.44 -24.55 -7.13
CA GLY A 148 2.00 -24.22 -8.44
C GLY A 148 3.51 -23.95 -8.44
N HIS A 149 4.28 -24.51 -7.48
CA HIS A 149 5.72 -24.38 -7.48
C HIS A 149 6.38 -25.20 -8.61
N THR A 150 7.42 -24.64 -9.20
CA THR A 150 8.20 -25.32 -10.27
C THR A 150 9.05 -26.47 -9.74
N LYS A 151 9.38 -26.44 -8.43
CA LYS A 151 10.21 -27.46 -7.76
C LYS A 151 9.50 -27.91 -6.47
N GLY A 152 9.69 -29.15 -6.12
CA GLY A 152 9.12 -29.76 -4.91
C GLY A 152 7.74 -30.37 -5.16
N LYS A 153 7.07 -30.77 -4.07
CA LYS A 153 5.79 -31.47 -4.13
C LYS A 153 4.63 -30.47 -4.00
N ASN A 154 3.82 -30.39 -5.03
CA ASN A 154 2.57 -29.65 -5.03
C ASN A 154 1.36 -30.56 -4.77
N ILE A 155 0.27 -29.99 -4.28
CA ILE A 155 -1.04 -30.63 -4.27
C ILE A 155 -1.81 -30.11 -5.50
N ASP A 156 -2.59 -31.00 -6.11
CA ASP A 156 -3.41 -30.66 -7.27
C ASP A 156 -4.39 -29.52 -6.97
N GLU A 157 -4.33 -28.45 -7.78
CA GLU A 157 -5.13 -27.22 -7.60
C GLU A 157 -6.63 -27.54 -7.51
N ILE A 158 -7.15 -28.40 -8.41
CA ILE A 158 -8.58 -28.72 -8.47
C ILE A 158 -9.03 -29.39 -7.17
N LYS A 159 -8.22 -30.27 -6.62
CA LYS A 159 -8.52 -30.96 -5.36
C LYS A 159 -8.49 -30.00 -4.17
N VAL A 160 -7.46 -29.12 -4.09
CA VAL A 160 -7.38 -28.10 -3.04
C VAL A 160 -8.60 -27.21 -3.07
N LEU A 161 -8.93 -26.64 -4.23
CA LEU A 161 -10.07 -25.73 -4.39
C LEU A 161 -11.41 -26.42 -4.08
N LYS A 162 -11.57 -27.69 -4.47
CA LYS A 162 -12.77 -28.48 -4.13
C LYS A 162 -12.96 -28.65 -2.62
N ILE A 163 -11.86 -28.81 -1.89
CA ILE A 163 -11.91 -28.96 -0.42
C ILE A 163 -12.15 -27.64 0.27
N LEU A 164 -11.54 -26.54 -0.22
CA LEU A 164 -11.69 -25.20 0.36
C LEU A 164 -13.07 -24.56 0.08
N LYS A 165 -13.66 -24.85 -1.08
CA LYS A 165 -14.89 -24.22 -1.56
C LYS A 165 -16.02 -24.20 -0.54
N PRO A 166 -16.43 -25.32 0.11
CA PRO A 166 -17.53 -25.30 1.07
C PRO A 166 -17.31 -24.30 2.21
N ILE A 167 -16.09 -24.19 2.71
CA ILE A 167 -15.73 -23.30 3.82
C ILE A 167 -15.70 -21.83 3.39
N LEU A 168 -15.11 -21.56 2.22
CA LEU A 168 -14.98 -20.19 1.71
C LEU A 168 -16.34 -19.60 1.26
N GLU A 169 -17.28 -20.44 0.88
CA GLU A 169 -18.65 -20.03 0.49
C GLU A 169 -19.66 -20.08 1.64
N ASP A 170 -19.28 -20.57 2.81
CA ASP A 170 -20.16 -20.59 3.98
C ASP A 170 -20.28 -19.19 4.60
N PRO A 171 -21.51 -18.60 4.63
CA PRO A 171 -21.71 -17.26 5.19
C PRO A 171 -21.52 -17.23 6.72
N SER A 172 -21.48 -18.36 7.41
CA SER A 172 -21.27 -18.42 8.86
C SER A 172 -19.79 -18.38 9.25
N ILE A 173 -18.88 -18.59 8.28
CA ILE A 173 -17.44 -18.58 8.49
C ILE A 173 -16.86 -17.27 7.97
N LYS A 174 -16.23 -16.50 8.85
CA LYS A 174 -15.54 -15.26 8.48
C LYS A 174 -14.23 -15.57 7.78
N ILE A 175 -14.08 -15.10 6.55
CA ILE A 175 -12.87 -15.25 5.77
C ILE A 175 -12.05 -13.95 5.91
N ILE A 176 -10.93 -14.04 6.59
CA ILE A 176 -10.09 -12.90 6.97
C ILE A 176 -8.88 -12.83 6.03
N GLY A 177 -8.56 -11.67 5.51
CA GLY A 177 -7.38 -11.45 4.67
C GLY A 177 -6.84 -10.03 4.77
N GLN A 178 -5.73 -9.81 4.12
CA GLN A 178 -5.11 -8.49 3.93
C GLN A 178 -5.23 -8.09 2.46
N ASN A 179 -6.00 -7.03 2.12
CA ASN A 179 -6.36 -6.72 0.73
C ASN A 179 -7.09 -7.90 0.06
N ILE A 180 -8.00 -8.51 0.79
CA ILE A 180 -8.72 -9.75 0.43
C ILE A 180 -9.44 -9.68 -0.92
N LYS A 181 -9.64 -8.48 -1.46
CA LYS A 181 -10.17 -8.29 -2.81
C LYS A 181 -9.33 -9.01 -3.87
N PHE A 182 -8.01 -9.01 -3.74
CA PHE A 182 -7.11 -9.72 -4.65
C PHE A 182 -7.36 -11.23 -4.58
N ASP A 183 -7.40 -11.80 -3.39
CA ASP A 183 -7.65 -13.22 -3.17
C ASP A 183 -9.04 -13.63 -3.65
N PHE A 184 -10.04 -12.77 -3.42
CA PHE A 184 -11.38 -12.98 -3.95
C PHE A 184 -11.38 -13.08 -5.47
N ILE A 185 -10.69 -12.20 -6.20
CA ILE A 185 -10.61 -12.25 -7.67
C ILE A 185 -9.95 -13.54 -8.14
N ILE A 186 -8.82 -13.92 -7.54
CA ILE A 186 -8.09 -15.16 -7.84
C ILE A 186 -8.98 -16.39 -7.68
N LEU A 187 -9.70 -16.47 -6.57
CA LEU A 187 -10.55 -17.62 -6.23
C LEU A 187 -11.86 -17.60 -7.01
N TYR A 188 -12.44 -16.43 -7.26
CA TYR A 188 -13.67 -16.29 -8.05
C TYR A 188 -13.50 -16.76 -9.49
N GLN A 189 -12.37 -16.44 -10.13
CA GLN A 189 -12.04 -16.95 -11.47
C GLN A 189 -11.90 -18.48 -11.52
N ARG A 190 -11.69 -19.11 -10.36
CA ARG A 190 -11.60 -20.56 -10.17
C ARG A 190 -12.90 -21.19 -9.64
N GLY A 191 -13.99 -20.41 -9.68
CA GLY A 191 -15.32 -20.88 -9.32
C GLY A 191 -15.62 -20.92 -7.82
N ILE A 192 -14.89 -20.14 -6.99
CA ILE A 192 -15.15 -19.98 -5.56
C ILE A 192 -15.58 -18.54 -5.27
N SER A 193 -16.77 -18.36 -4.68
CA SER A 193 -17.32 -17.08 -4.31
C SER A 193 -17.34 -16.90 -2.80
N MET A 194 -16.31 -16.28 -2.23
CA MET A 194 -16.26 -16.02 -0.77
C MET A 194 -17.42 -15.13 -0.34
N ASN A 195 -18.08 -15.46 0.77
CA ASN A 195 -19.26 -14.72 1.23
C ASN A 195 -18.98 -13.75 2.38
N SER A 196 -18.38 -14.20 3.46
CA SER A 196 -18.18 -13.41 4.68
C SER A 196 -16.72 -12.92 4.78
N MET A 197 -16.37 -11.93 3.97
CA MET A 197 -15.00 -11.40 3.90
C MET A 197 -14.73 -10.31 4.94
N GLU A 198 -13.55 -10.35 5.57
CA GLU A 198 -13.00 -9.35 6.47
C GLU A 198 -11.62 -8.89 5.96
N ASP A 199 -11.38 -7.59 5.88
CA ASP A 199 -10.15 -7.03 5.30
C ASP A 199 -9.40 -6.15 6.31
N THR A 200 -8.22 -6.60 6.73
CA THR A 200 -7.39 -5.88 7.70
C THR A 200 -6.84 -4.56 7.14
N MET A 201 -6.59 -4.48 5.82
CA MET A 201 -6.17 -3.24 5.18
C MET A 201 -7.27 -2.17 5.28
N LEU A 202 -8.51 -2.52 4.98
CA LEU A 202 -9.65 -1.60 5.08
C LEU A 202 -9.99 -1.24 6.52
N MET A 203 -9.90 -2.20 7.47
CA MET A 203 -10.05 -1.90 8.90
C MET A 203 -9.03 -0.86 9.36
N SER A 204 -7.76 -1.02 8.98
CA SER A 204 -6.71 -0.05 9.26
C SER A 204 -6.97 1.30 8.59
N TYR A 205 -7.48 1.30 7.35
CA TYR A 205 -7.84 2.53 6.64
C TYR A 205 -8.95 3.30 7.36
N VAL A 206 -9.98 2.63 7.85
CA VAL A 206 -11.07 3.26 8.62
C VAL A 206 -10.56 3.86 9.94
N LEU A 207 -9.61 3.17 10.61
CA LEU A 207 -9.04 3.64 11.88
C LEU A 207 -8.08 4.83 11.71
N ASP A 208 -7.24 4.81 10.70
CA ASP A 208 -6.06 5.69 10.59
C ASP A 208 -5.81 6.21 9.17
N ALA A 209 -6.88 6.55 8.43
CA ALA A 209 -6.78 7.08 7.07
C ALA A 209 -5.78 8.25 6.97
N GLY A 210 -4.80 8.12 6.06
CA GLY A 210 -3.81 9.16 5.80
C GLY A 210 -2.63 9.24 6.77
N LYS A 211 -2.63 8.51 7.89
CA LYS A 211 -1.51 8.50 8.84
C LYS A 211 -0.34 7.64 8.38
N ASN A 212 -0.66 6.42 7.90
CA ASN A 212 0.34 5.41 7.55
C ASN A 212 -0.02 4.74 6.22
N ARG A 213 0.93 3.97 5.68
CA ARG A 213 0.61 2.99 4.64
C ARG A 213 -0.10 1.82 5.31
N HIS A 214 -1.09 1.25 4.61
CA HIS A 214 -1.90 0.14 5.13
C HIS A 214 -1.43 -1.23 4.60
N ASN A 215 -0.16 -1.35 4.15
CA ASN A 215 0.42 -2.63 3.78
C ASN A 215 0.85 -3.43 5.02
N LEU A 216 0.88 -4.74 4.88
CA LEU A 216 1.09 -5.68 5.98
C LEU A 216 2.37 -5.39 6.78
N ASP A 217 3.50 -5.12 6.09
CA ASP A 217 4.80 -4.84 6.73
C ASP A 217 4.71 -3.67 7.71
N VAL A 218 4.15 -2.54 7.24
CA VAL A 218 4.02 -1.33 8.07
C VAL A 218 3.07 -1.56 9.24
N LEU A 219 1.94 -2.24 8.99
CA LEU A 219 0.98 -2.55 10.05
C LEU A 219 1.55 -3.50 11.09
N SER A 220 2.34 -4.48 10.69
CA SER A 220 3.07 -5.38 11.58
C SER A 220 4.08 -4.64 12.45
N GLU A 221 4.88 -3.74 11.87
CA GLU A 221 5.84 -2.93 12.63
C GLU A 221 5.14 -2.04 13.66
N ILE A 222 4.05 -1.36 13.27
CA ILE A 222 3.33 -0.42 14.14
C ILE A 222 2.60 -1.13 15.28
N HIS A 223 1.85 -2.19 14.96
CA HIS A 223 0.90 -2.79 15.90
C HIS A 223 1.44 -4.02 16.64
N LEU A 224 2.40 -4.73 16.03
CA LEU A 224 2.98 -5.96 16.60
C LEU A 224 4.46 -5.77 16.99
N ASN A 225 5.10 -4.65 16.59
CA ASN A 225 6.54 -4.43 16.73
C ASN A 225 7.35 -5.59 16.12
N HIS A 226 6.86 -6.11 14.99
CA HIS A 226 7.44 -7.23 14.28
C HIS A 226 7.78 -6.83 12.85
N LYS A 227 9.00 -7.13 12.42
CA LYS A 227 9.46 -6.94 11.05
C LYS A 227 9.24 -8.23 10.27
N THR A 228 8.41 -8.18 9.25
CA THR A 228 8.07 -9.29 8.36
C THR A 228 9.24 -9.72 7.47
N ILE A 229 9.15 -10.91 6.90
CA ILE A 229 10.02 -11.32 5.80
C ILE A 229 9.68 -10.46 4.58
N SER A 230 10.67 -9.78 4.01
CA SER A 230 10.43 -8.95 2.83
C SER A 230 10.27 -9.81 1.58
N PHE A 231 9.23 -9.54 0.77
CA PHE A 231 9.06 -10.18 -0.54
C PHE A 231 10.31 -10.08 -1.43
N LYS A 232 11.03 -8.94 -1.35
CA LYS A 232 12.28 -8.74 -2.10
C LYS A 232 13.42 -9.65 -1.65
N ASP A 233 13.46 -10.00 -0.38
CA ASP A 233 14.49 -10.93 0.14
C ASP A 233 14.22 -12.35 -0.37
N LEU A 234 12.96 -12.67 -0.66
CA LEU A 234 12.53 -13.97 -1.17
C LEU A 234 12.76 -14.13 -2.68
N VAL A 235 12.31 -13.16 -3.48
CA VAL A 235 12.33 -13.24 -4.95
C VAL A 235 13.47 -12.46 -5.59
N GLY A 236 14.22 -11.65 -4.83
CA GLY A 236 15.23 -10.76 -5.35
C GLY A 236 14.66 -9.47 -5.95
N SER A 237 15.50 -8.73 -6.69
CA SER A 237 15.10 -7.46 -7.29
C SER A 237 15.74 -7.20 -8.65
N GLY A 238 15.10 -6.39 -9.49
CA GLY A 238 15.57 -5.98 -10.79
C GLY A 238 15.68 -7.16 -11.78
N LYS A 239 16.76 -7.22 -12.58
CA LYS A 239 16.93 -8.23 -13.64
C LYS A 239 17.13 -9.66 -13.12
N LYS A 240 17.41 -9.84 -11.83
CA LYS A 240 17.61 -11.16 -11.20
C LYS A 240 16.40 -11.61 -10.40
N GLN A 241 15.30 -10.87 -10.45
CA GLN A 241 14.08 -11.23 -9.77
C GLN A 241 13.50 -12.51 -10.39
N ILE A 242 13.24 -13.52 -9.54
CA ILE A 242 12.58 -14.76 -9.92
C ILE A 242 11.06 -14.64 -9.71
N ASN A 243 10.31 -15.55 -10.31
CA ASN A 243 8.88 -15.68 -10.03
C ASN A 243 8.67 -16.38 -8.68
N PHE A 244 7.57 -16.08 -7.97
CA PHE A 244 7.27 -16.75 -6.70
C PHE A 244 7.15 -18.26 -6.84
N SER A 245 6.68 -18.76 -8.00
CA SER A 245 6.65 -20.20 -8.30
C SER A 245 8.03 -20.87 -8.31
N GLU A 246 9.11 -20.11 -8.46
CA GLU A 246 10.48 -20.62 -8.45
C GLU A 246 11.14 -20.60 -7.08
N VAL A 247 10.46 -19.98 -6.07
CA VAL A 247 10.93 -19.96 -4.68
C VAL A 247 10.86 -21.34 -4.06
N ASP A 248 11.86 -21.67 -3.23
CA ASP A 248 11.86 -22.92 -2.45
C ASP A 248 10.61 -23.00 -1.56
N ILE A 249 9.94 -24.17 -1.54
CA ILE A 249 8.66 -24.34 -0.84
C ILE A 249 8.79 -24.06 0.66
N ASN A 250 9.92 -24.35 1.30
CA ASN A 250 10.09 -24.09 2.72
C ASN A 250 10.24 -22.59 3.00
N LEU A 251 10.94 -21.85 2.12
CA LEU A 251 11.02 -20.40 2.21
C LEU A 251 9.67 -19.75 1.92
N ALA A 252 8.95 -20.23 0.90
CA ALA A 252 7.59 -19.79 0.60
C ALA A 252 6.63 -20.04 1.77
N LYS A 253 6.73 -21.23 2.41
CA LYS A 253 5.96 -21.56 3.61
C LYS A 253 6.23 -20.58 4.76
N GLU A 254 7.48 -20.25 5.03
CA GLU A 254 7.82 -19.33 6.12
C GLU A 254 7.27 -17.92 5.87
N TYR A 255 7.34 -17.44 4.65
CA TYR A 255 6.81 -16.16 4.23
C TYR A 255 5.27 -16.14 4.31
N ALA A 256 4.61 -17.02 3.57
CA ALA A 256 3.15 -17.02 3.44
C ALA A 256 2.43 -17.37 4.76
N ALA A 257 3.02 -18.26 5.59
CA ALA A 257 2.47 -18.57 6.92
C ALA A 257 2.67 -17.40 7.91
N GLU A 258 3.76 -16.62 7.79
CA GLU A 258 3.96 -15.40 8.56
C GLU A 258 2.89 -14.37 8.21
N ASP A 259 2.63 -14.15 6.92
CA ASP A 259 1.67 -13.14 6.44
C ASP A 259 0.25 -13.43 6.97
N VAL A 260 -0.20 -14.68 6.92
CA VAL A 260 -1.53 -15.04 7.42
C VAL A 260 -1.63 -15.04 8.95
N ASP A 261 -0.58 -15.36 9.71
CA ASP A 261 -0.57 -15.24 11.18
C ASP A 261 -0.61 -13.76 11.60
N ILE A 262 0.19 -12.91 10.94
CA ILE A 262 0.20 -11.46 11.19
C ILE A 262 -1.16 -10.86 10.85
N THR A 263 -1.73 -11.20 9.70
CA THR A 263 -3.06 -10.76 9.28
C THR A 263 -4.13 -11.12 10.31
N PHE A 264 -4.08 -12.33 10.84
CA PHE A 264 -5.05 -12.75 11.85
C PHE A 264 -4.89 -12.00 13.18
N ARG A 265 -3.65 -11.72 13.61
CA ARG A 265 -3.38 -10.88 14.80
C ARG A 265 -3.88 -9.45 14.61
N LEU A 266 -3.60 -8.86 13.44
CA LEU A 266 -4.07 -7.51 13.10
C LEU A 266 -5.59 -7.43 13.07
N TYR A 267 -6.27 -8.43 12.50
CA TYR A 267 -7.73 -8.52 12.54
C TYR A 267 -8.29 -8.40 13.96
N LYS A 268 -7.74 -9.16 14.91
CA LYS A 268 -8.19 -9.11 16.32
C LYS A 268 -7.96 -7.73 16.96
N ILE A 269 -6.84 -7.09 16.64
CA ILE A 269 -6.52 -5.73 17.13
C ILE A 269 -7.49 -4.72 16.52
N PHE A 270 -7.64 -4.72 15.20
CA PHE A 270 -8.43 -3.72 14.51
C PHE A 270 -9.92 -3.85 14.79
N LEU A 271 -10.45 -5.06 14.87
CA LEU A 271 -11.85 -5.29 15.24
C LEU A 271 -12.17 -4.70 16.63
N ASN A 272 -11.29 -4.89 17.61
CA ASN A 272 -11.43 -4.31 18.93
C ASN A 272 -11.32 -2.77 18.90
N SER A 273 -10.39 -2.24 18.12
CA SER A 273 -10.20 -0.80 17.95
C SER A 273 -11.40 -0.14 17.26
N LEU A 274 -11.93 -0.73 16.19
CA LEU A 274 -13.13 -0.24 15.50
C LEU A 274 -14.34 -0.17 16.43
N LYS A 275 -14.52 -1.17 17.31
CA LYS A 275 -15.58 -1.17 18.32
C LYS A 275 -15.36 -0.04 19.35
N LYS A 276 -14.15 0.10 19.87
CA LYS A 276 -13.79 1.11 20.87
C LYS A 276 -13.96 2.53 20.34
N GLU A 277 -13.51 2.79 19.12
CA GLU A 277 -13.58 4.10 18.45
C GLU A 277 -14.95 4.35 17.81
N LYS A 278 -15.90 3.40 17.91
CA LYS A 278 -17.28 3.47 17.33
C LYS A 278 -17.27 3.61 15.79
N LEU A 279 -16.24 3.10 15.13
CA LEU A 279 -16.08 3.15 13.68
C LEU A 279 -16.53 1.86 12.97
N LEU A 280 -16.96 0.84 13.72
CA LEU A 280 -17.36 -0.44 13.16
C LEU A 280 -18.47 -0.31 12.11
N ASN A 281 -19.43 0.59 12.32
CA ASN A 281 -20.53 0.81 11.38
C ASN A 281 -20.02 1.34 10.02
N ILE A 282 -18.97 2.18 10.02
CA ILE A 282 -18.37 2.70 8.78
C ILE A 282 -17.75 1.53 8.01
N TYR A 283 -17.00 0.67 8.69
CA TYR A 283 -16.41 -0.50 8.09
C TYR A 283 -17.47 -1.47 7.54
N GLU A 284 -18.46 -1.86 8.34
CA GLU A 284 -19.47 -2.88 7.98
C GLU A 284 -20.43 -2.41 6.88
N ILE A 285 -20.81 -1.11 6.88
CA ILE A 285 -21.86 -0.60 5.98
C ILE A 285 -21.28 -0.05 4.68
N PHE A 286 -20.07 0.55 4.71
CA PHE A 286 -19.50 1.20 3.54
C PHE A 286 -18.31 0.42 2.96
N GLU A 287 -17.25 0.19 3.74
CA GLU A 287 -15.99 -0.34 3.20
C GLU A 287 -16.08 -1.83 2.85
N LYS A 288 -16.59 -2.64 3.75
CA LYS A 288 -16.68 -4.09 3.58
C LYS A 288 -17.53 -4.53 2.38
N PRO A 289 -18.72 -3.98 2.11
CA PRO A 289 -19.50 -4.33 0.92
C PRO A 289 -18.81 -3.95 -0.39
N LEU A 290 -17.98 -2.89 -0.38
CA LEU A 290 -17.24 -2.45 -1.56
C LEU A 290 -16.20 -3.47 -2.03
N ILE A 291 -15.69 -4.33 -1.16
CA ILE A 291 -14.73 -5.39 -1.54
C ILE A 291 -15.28 -6.19 -2.72
N ARG A 292 -16.47 -6.75 -2.58
CA ARG A 292 -17.12 -7.57 -3.59
C ARG A 292 -17.54 -6.76 -4.81
N ILE A 293 -18.08 -5.57 -4.60
CA ILE A 293 -18.55 -4.70 -5.70
C ILE A 293 -17.37 -4.32 -6.60
N LEU A 294 -16.27 -3.84 -6.01
CA LEU A 294 -15.09 -3.45 -6.78
C LEU A 294 -14.41 -4.65 -7.45
N ALA A 295 -14.34 -5.78 -6.78
CA ALA A 295 -13.81 -7.01 -7.38
C ALA A 295 -14.62 -7.43 -8.62
N LEU A 296 -15.95 -7.43 -8.53
CA LEU A 296 -16.81 -7.76 -9.67
C LEU A 296 -16.72 -6.72 -10.79
N MET A 297 -16.56 -5.43 -10.46
CA MET A 297 -16.32 -4.40 -11.47
C MET A 297 -15.00 -4.64 -12.21
N GLU A 298 -13.93 -4.99 -11.49
CA GLU A 298 -12.63 -5.33 -12.07
C GLU A 298 -12.71 -6.58 -12.96
N ILE A 299 -13.41 -7.63 -12.51
CA ILE A 299 -13.61 -8.86 -13.30
C ILE A 299 -14.39 -8.60 -14.59
N HIS A 300 -15.46 -7.81 -14.54
CA HIS A 300 -16.24 -7.45 -15.72
C HIS A 300 -15.47 -6.52 -16.67
N GLY A 301 -14.60 -5.67 -16.13
CA GLY A 301 -13.85 -4.69 -16.87
C GLY A 301 -14.72 -3.68 -17.61
N ILE A 302 -14.12 -3.01 -18.60
CA ILE A 302 -14.79 -2.03 -19.46
C ILE A 302 -14.61 -2.39 -20.93
N LYS A 303 -15.67 -2.18 -21.72
CA LYS A 303 -15.61 -2.38 -23.18
C LYS A 303 -14.92 -1.18 -23.84
N LEU A 304 -13.84 -1.45 -24.57
CA LEU A 304 -13.12 -0.45 -25.36
C LEU A 304 -13.50 -0.55 -26.84
N ASP A 305 -13.70 0.59 -27.50
CA ASP A 305 -13.76 0.66 -28.95
C ASP A 305 -12.34 0.65 -29.55
N ILE A 306 -11.83 -0.55 -29.76
CA ILE A 306 -10.49 -0.77 -30.32
C ILE A 306 -10.33 -0.15 -31.70
N LYS A 307 -11.39 -0.15 -32.54
CA LYS A 307 -11.34 0.42 -33.90
C LYS A 307 -11.16 1.93 -33.84
N PHE A 308 -11.92 2.59 -32.95
CA PHE A 308 -11.80 4.02 -32.72
C PHE A 308 -10.42 4.38 -32.17
N LEU A 309 -9.92 3.68 -31.16
CA LEU A 309 -8.59 3.91 -30.59
C LEU A 309 -7.46 3.75 -31.62
N LYS A 310 -7.52 2.72 -32.47
CA LYS A 310 -6.57 2.53 -33.57
C LYS A 310 -6.63 3.69 -34.57
N SER A 311 -7.82 4.14 -34.95
CA SER A 311 -7.99 5.28 -35.85
C SER A 311 -7.44 6.57 -35.25
N LEU A 312 -7.67 6.78 -33.97
CA LEU A 312 -7.16 7.92 -33.19
C LEU A 312 -5.63 7.91 -33.12
N SER A 313 -5.04 6.75 -32.85
CA SER A 313 -3.57 6.55 -32.83
C SER A 313 -2.92 6.94 -34.15
N ILE A 314 -3.47 6.46 -35.28
CA ILE A 314 -2.99 6.81 -36.63
C ILE A 314 -3.13 8.32 -36.89
N LYS A 315 -4.25 8.93 -36.44
CA LYS A 315 -4.48 10.36 -36.60
C LYS A 315 -3.48 11.18 -35.80
N PHE A 316 -3.16 10.77 -34.57
CA PHE A 316 -2.16 11.41 -33.74
C PHE A 316 -0.76 11.27 -34.32
N GLU A 317 -0.38 10.08 -34.78
CA GLU A 317 0.92 9.86 -35.43
C GLU A 317 1.14 10.78 -36.62
N LYS A 318 0.15 10.90 -37.51
CA LYS A 318 0.20 11.83 -38.67
C LYS A 318 0.36 13.29 -38.17
N LYS A 319 -0.42 13.69 -37.17
CA LYS A 319 -0.36 15.06 -36.62
C LYS A 319 0.98 15.35 -35.93
N ILE A 320 1.53 14.39 -35.21
CA ILE A 320 2.85 14.52 -34.57
C ILE A 320 3.92 14.74 -35.64
N LYS A 321 3.97 13.91 -36.69
CA LYS A 321 4.94 14.06 -37.80
C LYS A 321 4.87 15.47 -38.45
N ILE A 322 3.67 15.94 -38.73
CA ILE A 322 3.48 17.30 -39.30
C ILE A 322 4.02 18.38 -38.34
N LEU A 323 3.78 18.24 -37.03
CA LEU A 323 4.25 19.18 -36.03
C LEU A 323 5.77 19.12 -35.85
N GLU A 324 6.36 17.93 -35.86
CA GLU A 324 7.81 17.73 -35.79
C GLU A 324 8.51 18.40 -37.00
N GLU A 325 8.03 18.15 -38.21
CA GLU A 325 8.55 18.79 -39.42
C GLU A 325 8.46 20.32 -39.36
N LYS A 326 7.34 20.84 -38.83
CA LYS A 326 7.17 22.28 -38.62
C LYS A 326 8.15 22.85 -37.62
N ILE A 327 8.40 22.13 -36.51
CA ILE A 327 9.35 22.52 -35.47
C ILE A 327 10.77 22.53 -36.06
N PHE A 328 11.19 21.47 -36.75
CA PHE A 328 12.52 21.37 -37.35
C PHE A 328 12.75 22.45 -38.41
N ARG A 329 11.73 22.76 -39.21
CA ARG A 329 11.80 23.88 -40.18
C ARG A 329 12.00 25.23 -39.51
N LEU A 330 11.28 25.50 -38.41
CA LEU A 330 11.42 26.74 -37.64
C LEU A 330 12.75 26.82 -36.92
N ALA A 331 13.22 25.71 -36.36
CA ALA A 331 14.49 25.62 -35.66
C ALA A 331 15.70 25.56 -36.61
N LYS A 332 15.47 25.33 -37.92
CA LYS A 332 16.52 25.13 -38.96
C LYS A 332 17.48 23.98 -38.62
N LYS A 333 17.10 23.04 -37.79
CA LYS A 333 17.85 21.84 -37.39
C LYS A 333 16.93 20.77 -36.82
N GLU A 334 17.36 19.52 -36.94
CA GLU A 334 16.73 18.39 -36.24
C GLU A 334 17.32 18.22 -34.85
N PHE A 335 16.51 17.89 -33.88
CA PHE A 335 16.88 17.61 -32.50
C PHE A 335 15.82 16.79 -31.82
N LYS A 336 16.17 16.18 -30.68
CA LYS A 336 15.21 15.38 -29.90
C LYS A 336 14.25 16.28 -29.13
N ILE A 337 13.04 16.49 -29.69
CA ILE A 337 12.00 17.40 -29.15
C ILE A 337 11.65 17.08 -27.68
N GLY A 338 11.63 15.78 -27.29
CA GLY A 338 11.39 15.37 -25.90
C GLY A 338 12.56 15.54 -24.94
N SER A 339 13.68 16.16 -25.39
CA SER A 339 14.84 16.43 -24.54
C SER A 339 14.87 17.88 -24.12
N THR A 340 14.57 18.16 -22.86
CA THR A 340 14.65 19.50 -22.26
C THR A 340 16.04 20.16 -22.40
N LYS A 341 17.09 19.34 -22.59
CA LYS A 341 18.46 19.84 -22.78
C LYS A 341 18.72 20.29 -24.22
N GLN A 342 17.99 19.72 -25.21
CA GLN A 342 18.18 20.04 -26.62
C GLN A 342 17.19 21.09 -27.12
N LEU A 343 16.14 21.32 -26.39
CA LEU A 343 15.11 22.33 -26.62
C LEU A 343 15.56 23.67 -26.06
#